data_2161998d2b92c4f43bf42cd982485c72
#
_entry.id   2161998d2b92c4f43bf42cd982485c72
#
_cell.length_a   1.000
_cell.length_b   1.000
_cell.length_c   1.000
_cell.angle_alpha   90.00
_cell.angle_beta   90.00
_cell.angle_gamma   90.00
#
_symmetry.space_group_name_H-M   'P 1'
#
loop_
_entity.id
_entity.type
_entity.pdbx_description
1 polymer ?
#
loop_
_entity_poly.entity_id
_entity_poly.type
_entity_poly.pdbx_seq_one_letter_code
_entity_poly.pdbx_strand_id
1 'polypeptide(L)'
;MLVWQVVLQVGPAPAQPGIGLWLLLAFWLLLAAMATMYSAFWLWMMIDCVLREPDRFFWIWLLVIAPFPGAIVYAVARFFPQRDFTAPNWMRAWTRGKELARLETAAHQIGNAHQFLQWGDALREVGRWDQAKSAYDQALQKDPQSLPALWGAALVAVYQQRPADVKDFCGRILAVDPQYKFGDVSLAYGRALQDLKDAAGARQHFEQHVKRWRHPEAVYRLACECRAAGDTVAAREHLQAMLRDIHGSPAAIGRKFGRWKSQGQKLLRQLR
;
A
#
# COMPACT_ATOMS: atom_id res chain seq x y z
N MET A 1 -64.36 -70.97 2.80
CA MET A 1 -63.83 -69.69 3.30
C MET A 1 -62.34 -69.63 2.93
N LEU A 2 -61.99 -69.00 1.81
CA LEU A 2 -60.60 -68.87 1.31
C LEU A 2 -60.06 -67.53 1.85
N VAL A 3 -59.06 -67.61 2.73
CA VAL A 3 -58.34 -66.44 3.25
C VAL A 3 -57.22 -66.14 2.28
N TRP A 4 -57.26 -65.06 1.57
CA TRP A 4 -56.19 -64.56 0.70
C TRP A 4 -55.11 -63.90 1.61
N GLN A 5 -53.94 -64.56 1.78
CA GLN A 5 -52.77 -63.90 2.31
C GLN A 5 -52.12 -63.08 1.20
N VAL A 6 -52.27 -61.78 1.27
CA VAL A 6 -51.47 -60.85 0.46
C VAL A 6 -50.05 -60.76 1.05
N VAL A 7 -49.13 -61.48 0.46
CA VAL A 7 -47.69 -61.34 0.76
C VAL A 7 -47.22 -60.07 0.10
N LEU A 8 -47.11 -58.98 0.87
CA LEU A 8 -46.38 -57.81 0.43
C LEU A 8 -44.90 -58.18 0.26
N GLN A 9 -44.45 -58.37 -1.01
CA GLN A 9 -43.02 -58.40 -1.33
C GLN A 9 -42.41 -57.04 -1.09
N VAL A 10 -41.79 -56.86 0.06
CA VAL A 10 -40.86 -55.74 0.29
C VAL A 10 -39.64 -55.98 -0.56
N GLY A 11 -39.55 -55.29 -1.71
CA GLY A 11 -38.34 -55.30 -2.51
C GLY A 11 -37.12 -54.87 -1.71
N PRO A 12 -35.93 -55.35 -2.07
CA PRO A 12 -34.72 -54.97 -1.36
C PRO A 12 -34.59 -53.43 -1.31
N ALA A 13 -34.33 -52.91 -0.15
CA ALA A 13 -34.11 -51.46 0.06
C ALA A 13 -32.98 -51.00 -0.90
N PRO A 14 -33.09 -49.83 -1.51
CA PRO A 14 -32.03 -49.34 -2.41
C PRO A 14 -30.74 -49.30 -1.59
N ALA A 15 -29.70 -49.99 -2.14
CA ALA A 15 -28.38 -50.01 -1.54
C ALA A 15 -27.90 -48.56 -1.38
N GLN A 16 -27.66 -48.15 -0.14
CA GLN A 16 -27.12 -46.81 0.11
C GLN A 16 -25.75 -46.73 -0.55
N PRO A 17 -25.45 -45.64 -1.28
CA PRO A 17 -24.16 -45.51 -1.94
C PRO A 17 -23.08 -45.56 -0.87
N GLY A 18 -22.15 -46.52 -1.00
CA GLY A 18 -21.05 -46.70 -0.06
C GLY A 18 -20.20 -45.44 0.06
N ILE A 19 -19.60 -45.21 1.22
CA ILE A 19 -18.72 -44.07 1.54
C ILE A 19 -17.71 -43.80 0.40
N GLY A 20 -17.23 -44.84 -0.29
CA GLY A 20 -16.34 -44.73 -1.45
C GLY A 20 -16.92 -43.92 -2.61
N LEU A 21 -18.21 -44.02 -2.89
CA LEU A 21 -18.85 -43.26 -3.98
C LEU A 21 -18.90 -41.77 -3.62
N TRP A 22 -19.20 -41.43 -2.38
CA TRP A 22 -19.20 -40.04 -1.92
C TRP A 22 -17.80 -39.42 -1.95
N LEU A 23 -16.75 -40.18 -1.59
CA LEU A 23 -15.37 -39.74 -1.70
C LEU A 23 -14.94 -39.52 -3.15
N LEU A 24 -15.36 -40.40 -4.07
CA LEU A 24 -15.10 -40.21 -5.52
C LEU A 24 -15.81 -38.96 -6.05
N LEU A 25 -17.06 -38.76 -5.70
CA LEU A 25 -17.81 -37.54 -6.10
C LEU A 25 -17.15 -36.28 -5.53
N ALA A 26 -16.78 -36.28 -4.26
CA ALA A 26 -16.07 -35.16 -3.64
C ALA A 26 -14.73 -34.86 -4.33
N PHE A 27 -13.97 -35.91 -4.68
CA PHE A 27 -12.72 -35.79 -5.43
C PHE A 27 -12.93 -35.17 -6.82
N TRP A 28 -13.94 -35.65 -7.59
CA TRP A 28 -14.27 -35.10 -8.89
C TRP A 28 -14.77 -33.66 -8.81
N LEU A 29 -15.56 -33.30 -7.81
CA LEU A 29 -16.00 -31.92 -7.57
C LEU A 29 -14.81 -31.00 -7.23
N LEU A 30 -13.85 -31.48 -6.44
CA LEU A 30 -12.64 -30.72 -6.12
C LEU A 30 -11.78 -30.50 -7.37
N LEU A 31 -11.60 -31.52 -8.21
CA LEU A 31 -10.89 -31.39 -9.47
C LEU A 31 -11.59 -30.41 -10.43
N ALA A 32 -12.91 -30.49 -10.53
CA ALA A 32 -13.70 -29.57 -11.35
C ALA A 32 -13.57 -28.12 -10.83
N ALA A 33 -13.63 -27.90 -9.52
CA ALA A 33 -13.42 -26.59 -8.91
C ALA A 33 -12.01 -26.04 -9.18
N MET A 34 -10.98 -26.87 -9.05
CA MET A 34 -9.60 -26.48 -9.39
C MET A 34 -9.45 -26.13 -10.86
N ALA A 35 -10.04 -26.91 -11.75
CA ALA A 35 -10.00 -26.66 -13.20
C ALA A 35 -10.71 -25.35 -13.57
N THR A 36 -11.86 -25.05 -12.95
CA THR A 36 -12.58 -23.78 -13.19
C THR A 36 -11.83 -22.58 -12.63
N MET A 37 -11.25 -22.69 -11.44
CA MET A 37 -10.41 -21.62 -10.89
C MET A 37 -9.18 -21.35 -11.76
N TYR A 38 -8.55 -22.41 -12.25
CA TYR A 38 -7.39 -22.28 -13.14
C TYR A 38 -7.77 -21.65 -14.48
N SER A 39 -8.86 -22.08 -15.11
CA SER A 39 -9.31 -21.47 -16.38
C SER A 39 -9.70 -20.00 -16.22
N ALA A 40 -10.31 -19.63 -15.12
CA ALA A 40 -10.60 -18.23 -14.81
C ALA A 40 -9.30 -17.42 -14.63
N PHE A 41 -8.30 -17.97 -13.91
CA PHE A 41 -6.99 -17.35 -13.75
C PHE A 41 -6.26 -17.20 -15.09
N TRP A 42 -6.24 -18.24 -15.92
CA TRP A 42 -5.62 -18.20 -17.25
C TRP A 42 -6.28 -17.15 -18.15
N LEU A 43 -7.61 -17.11 -18.17
CA LEU A 43 -8.37 -16.13 -18.95
C LEU A 43 -8.06 -14.70 -18.48
N TRP A 44 -7.96 -14.51 -17.18
CA TRP A 44 -7.59 -13.19 -16.62
C TRP A 44 -6.18 -12.78 -17.06
N MET A 45 -5.18 -13.67 -17.00
CA MET A 45 -3.84 -13.39 -17.49
C MET A 45 -3.82 -13.08 -19.00
N MET A 46 -4.63 -13.77 -19.78
CA MET A 46 -4.80 -13.51 -21.22
C MET A 46 -5.36 -12.10 -21.46
N ILE A 47 -6.40 -11.71 -20.76
CA ILE A 47 -7.01 -10.38 -20.87
C ILE A 47 -6.01 -9.29 -20.45
N ASP A 48 -5.31 -9.49 -19.34
CA ASP A 48 -4.30 -8.54 -18.86
C ASP A 48 -3.16 -8.37 -19.87
N CYS A 49 -2.68 -9.46 -20.45
CA CYS A 49 -1.66 -9.46 -21.51
C CYS A 49 -2.11 -8.65 -22.75
N VAL A 50 -3.31 -8.89 -23.25
CA VAL A 50 -3.85 -8.20 -24.44
C VAL A 50 -4.01 -6.71 -24.20
N LEU A 51 -4.44 -6.31 -22.99
CA LEU A 51 -4.76 -4.91 -22.67
C LEU A 51 -3.54 -4.06 -22.27
N ARG A 52 -2.47 -4.67 -21.77
CA ARG A 52 -1.41 -3.92 -21.08
C ARG A 52 -0.01 -4.10 -21.64
N GLU A 53 0.25 -5.20 -22.35
CA GLU A 53 1.61 -5.51 -22.78
C GLU A 53 1.91 -4.97 -24.19
N PRO A 54 3.05 -4.24 -24.35
CA PRO A 54 3.53 -3.84 -25.67
C PRO A 54 3.99 -5.05 -26.49
N ASP A 55 4.60 -6.06 -25.84
CA ASP A 55 5.12 -7.28 -26.46
C ASP A 55 4.10 -8.44 -26.44
N ARG A 56 2.83 -8.09 -26.59
CA ARG A 56 1.69 -9.02 -26.46
C ARG A 56 1.81 -10.29 -27.30
N PHE A 57 2.38 -10.21 -28.52
CA PHE A 57 2.51 -11.36 -29.40
C PHE A 57 3.34 -12.50 -28.78
N PHE A 58 4.50 -12.18 -28.19
CA PHE A 58 5.33 -13.18 -27.54
C PHE A 58 4.60 -13.83 -26.35
N TRP A 59 3.96 -13.04 -25.52
CA TRP A 59 3.29 -13.52 -24.32
C TRP A 59 2.01 -14.28 -24.62
N ILE A 60 1.23 -13.88 -25.65
CA ILE A 60 0.05 -14.61 -26.11
C ILE A 60 0.45 -16.01 -26.61
N TRP A 61 1.53 -16.12 -27.44
CA TRP A 61 2.04 -17.40 -27.88
C TRP A 61 2.44 -18.30 -26.72
N LEU A 62 3.13 -17.76 -25.71
CA LEU A 62 3.51 -18.49 -24.51
C LEU A 62 2.28 -19.00 -23.74
N LEU A 63 1.26 -18.16 -23.56
CA LEU A 63 0.01 -18.50 -22.87
C LEU A 63 -0.84 -19.52 -23.62
N VAL A 64 -0.77 -19.55 -24.96
CA VAL A 64 -1.52 -20.50 -25.82
C VAL A 64 -0.81 -21.84 -25.93
N ILE A 65 0.51 -21.86 -26.18
CA ILE A 65 1.29 -23.11 -26.37
C ILE A 65 1.47 -23.84 -25.03
N ALA A 66 1.68 -23.10 -23.95
CA ALA A 66 1.91 -23.65 -22.63
C ALA A 66 0.93 -23.04 -21.60
N PRO A 67 -0.37 -23.38 -21.66
CA PRO A 67 -1.38 -22.71 -20.85
C PRO A 67 -1.07 -22.74 -19.35
N PHE A 68 -0.64 -23.87 -18.82
CA PHE A 68 -0.37 -24.04 -17.41
C PHE A 68 0.92 -23.33 -16.95
N PRO A 69 2.11 -23.66 -17.47
CA PRO A 69 3.33 -22.98 -17.06
C PRO A 69 3.39 -21.53 -17.59
N GLY A 70 2.85 -21.26 -18.77
CA GLY A 70 2.86 -19.93 -19.36
C GLY A 70 2.11 -18.88 -18.54
N ALA A 71 0.95 -19.21 -17.99
CA ALA A 71 0.21 -18.31 -17.11
C ALA A 71 0.97 -17.99 -15.81
N ILE A 72 1.66 -18.98 -15.25
CA ILE A 72 2.49 -18.77 -14.05
C ILE A 72 3.71 -17.90 -14.40
N VAL A 73 4.41 -18.21 -15.50
CA VAL A 73 5.57 -17.42 -15.93
C VAL A 73 5.17 -15.98 -16.23
N TYR A 74 4.06 -15.75 -16.94
CA TYR A 74 3.54 -14.42 -17.20
C TYR A 74 3.18 -13.69 -15.90
N ALA A 75 2.48 -14.35 -14.98
CA ALA A 75 2.13 -13.77 -13.69
C ALA A 75 3.36 -13.33 -12.90
N VAL A 76 4.39 -14.18 -12.82
CA VAL A 76 5.62 -13.89 -12.07
C VAL A 76 6.49 -12.84 -12.77
N ALA A 77 6.62 -12.92 -14.09
CA ALA A 77 7.53 -12.05 -14.83
C ALA A 77 6.96 -10.65 -15.12
N ARG A 78 5.65 -10.55 -15.33
CA ARG A 78 5.04 -9.30 -15.82
C ARG A 78 3.89 -8.79 -14.97
N PHE A 79 2.95 -9.64 -14.56
CA PHE A 79 1.76 -9.22 -13.82
C PHE A 79 2.11 -8.72 -12.40
N PHE A 80 2.91 -9.49 -11.63
CA PHE A 80 3.30 -9.10 -10.28
C PHE A 80 4.27 -7.90 -10.23
N PRO A 81 5.33 -7.80 -11.05
CA PRO A 81 6.24 -6.65 -11.00
C PRO A 81 5.60 -5.33 -11.43
N GLN A 82 4.59 -5.36 -12.30
CA GLN A 82 3.89 -4.15 -12.74
C GLN A 82 2.86 -3.62 -11.74
N ARG A 83 2.49 -4.43 -10.77
CA ARG A 83 1.66 -4.01 -9.65
C ARG A 83 2.57 -3.75 -8.46
N ASP A 84 2.36 -2.64 -7.77
CA ASP A 84 3.01 -2.33 -6.49
C ASP A 84 2.57 -3.37 -5.43
N PHE A 85 2.95 -4.64 -5.66
CA PHE A 85 2.72 -5.72 -4.72
C PHE A 85 3.75 -5.57 -3.60
N THR A 86 3.40 -4.75 -2.64
CA THR A 86 4.13 -4.71 -1.38
C THR A 86 3.83 -6.00 -0.62
N ALA A 87 4.79 -6.93 -0.65
CA ALA A 87 4.69 -8.16 0.14
C ALA A 87 4.32 -7.81 1.60
N PRO A 88 3.38 -8.54 2.21
CA PRO A 88 3.00 -8.30 3.60
C PRO A 88 4.22 -8.31 4.53
N ASN A 89 4.19 -7.51 5.59
CA ASN A 89 5.33 -7.34 6.50
C ASN A 89 5.85 -8.67 7.06
N TRP A 90 4.97 -9.65 7.31
CA TRP A 90 5.38 -10.97 7.80
C TRP A 90 6.22 -11.76 6.79
N MET A 91 5.91 -11.66 5.49
CA MET A 91 6.67 -12.34 4.44
C MET A 91 8.03 -11.66 4.22
N ARG A 92 8.09 -10.33 4.30
CA ARG A 92 9.35 -9.59 4.27
C ARG A 92 10.22 -9.88 5.50
N ALA A 93 9.61 -10.00 6.67
CA ALA A 93 10.32 -10.37 7.90
C ALA A 93 10.96 -11.77 7.80
N TRP A 94 10.26 -12.73 7.19
CA TRP A 94 10.75 -14.09 7.03
C TRP A 94 11.92 -14.19 6.03
N THR A 95 11.82 -13.49 4.88
CA THR A 95 12.87 -13.51 3.85
C THR A 95 14.11 -12.70 4.24
N ARG A 96 13.98 -11.68 5.08
CA ARG A 96 15.07 -10.76 5.48
C ARG A 96 15.69 -11.07 6.83
N GLY A 97 15.33 -12.17 7.49
CA GLY A 97 15.84 -12.49 8.83
C GLY A 97 17.37 -12.51 8.91
N LYS A 98 18.03 -13.13 7.93
CA LYS A 98 19.50 -13.20 7.87
C LYS A 98 20.15 -11.83 7.58
N GLU A 99 19.53 -11.02 6.74
CA GLU A 99 19.98 -9.67 6.43
C GLU A 99 19.88 -8.75 7.65
N LEU A 100 18.76 -8.82 8.38
CA LEU A 100 18.58 -8.06 9.61
C LEU A 100 19.62 -8.40 10.66
N ALA A 101 19.88 -9.70 10.89
CA ALA A 101 20.91 -10.14 11.84
C ALA A 101 22.31 -9.65 11.44
N ARG A 102 22.62 -9.66 10.13
CA ARG A 102 23.89 -9.13 9.61
C ARG A 102 24.01 -7.62 9.85
N LEU A 103 22.94 -6.85 9.56
CA LEU A 103 22.93 -5.39 9.75
C LEU A 103 23.01 -5.04 11.24
N GLU A 104 22.33 -5.77 12.12
CA GLU A 104 22.42 -5.64 13.56
C GLU A 104 23.86 -5.83 14.06
N THR A 105 24.48 -6.95 13.65
CA THR A 105 25.88 -7.25 13.99
C THR A 105 26.81 -6.15 13.48
N ALA A 106 26.65 -5.69 12.24
CA ALA A 106 27.46 -4.61 11.68
C ALA A 106 27.26 -3.29 12.44
N ALA A 107 26.00 -2.94 12.80
CA ALA A 107 25.70 -1.76 13.56
C ALA A 107 26.38 -1.75 14.94
N HIS A 108 26.39 -2.88 15.63
CA HIS A 108 27.03 -3.00 16.94
C HIS A 108 28.55 -3.14 16.89
N GLN A 109 29.11 -3.80 15.86
CA GLN A 109 30.56 -3.95 15.72
C GLN A 109 31.24 -2.69 15.23
N ILE A 110 30.68 -2.00 14.22
CA ILE A 110 31.26 -0.80 13.63
C ILE A 110 30.85 0.45 14.44
N GLY A 111 29.61 0.51 14.91
CA GLY A 111 29.10 1.51 15.85
C GLY A 111 28.98 2.91 15.29
N ASN A 112 28.95 3.12 13.96
CA ASN A 112 28.80 4.43 13.33
C ASN A 112 27.34 4.74 12.97
N ALA A 113 27.04 6.03 12.73
CA ALA A 113 25.69 6.50 12.40
C ALA A 113 25.09 5.80 11.17
N HIS A 114 25.93 5.55 10.16
CA HIS A 114 25.48 4.96 8.89
C HIS A 114 24.98 3.52 9.07
N GLN A 115 25.67 2.70 9.89
CA GLN A 115 25.26 1.30 10.12
C GLN A 115 23.95 1.25 10.92
N PHE A 116 23.78 2.10 11.93
CA PHE A 116 22.52 2.19 12.66
C PHE A 116 21.38 2.71 11.78
N LEU A 117 21.64 3.63 10.86
CA LEU A 117 20.68 4.09 9.87
C LEU A 117 20.21 2.94 8.96
N GLN A 118 21.15 2.17 8.39
CA GLN A 118 20.82 1.03 7.53
C GLN A 118 20.01 -0.04 8.27
N TRP A 119 20.39 -0.33 9.50
CA TRP A 119 19.65 -1.27 10.34
C TRP A 119 18.25 -0.76 10.66
N GLY A 120 18.10 0.52 11.00
CA GLY A 120 16.82 1.18 11.22
C GLY A 120 15.91 1.14 9.99
N ASP A 121 16.45 1.40 8.80
CA ASP A 121 15.70 1.33 7.54
C ASP A 121 15.20 -0.10 7.27
N ALA A 122 16.05 -1.11 7.45
CA ALA A 122 15.68 -2.50 7.27
C ALA A 122 14.60 -2.97 8.28
N LEU A 123 14.71 -2.54 9.55
CA LEU A 123 13.71 -2.82 10.57
C LEU A 123 12.37 -2.15 10.25
N ARG A 124 12.39 -0.90 9.79
CA ARG A 124 11.20 -0.16 9.37
C ARG A 124 10.50 -0.85 8.19
N GLU A 125 11.25 -1.34 7.20
CA GLU A 125 10.70 -2.05 6.04
C GLU A 125 9.99 -3.37 6.39
N VAL A 126 10.43 -4.06 7.44
CA VAL A 126 9.75 -5.27 7.94
C VAL A 126 8.68 -4.97 9.00
N GLY A 127 8.49 -3.70 9.36
CA GLY A 127 7.46 -3.26 10.30
C GLY A 127 7.83 -3.43 11.78
N ARG A 128 9.13 -3.59 12.10
CA ARG A 128 9.61 -3.62 13.50
C ARG A 128 9.86 -2.22 14.03
N TRP A 129 8.79 -1.46 14.21
CA TRP A 129 8.81 -0.02 14.44
C TRP A 129 9.56 0.42 15.70
N ASP A 130 9.41 -0.31 16.82
CA ASP A 130 10.09 0.06 18.08
C ASP A 130 11.60 -0.17 18.00
N GLN A 131 12.01 -1.26 17.32
CA GLN A 131 13.42 -1.52 17.09
C GLN A 131 14.01 -0.53 16.09
N ALA A 132 13.26 -0.17 15.04
CA ALA A 132 13.67 0.86 14.09
C ALA A 132 13.88 2.21 14.79
N LYS A 133 12.97 2.58 15.72
CA LYS A 133 13.15 3.78 16.55
C LYS A 133 14.47 3.75 17.29
N SER A 134 14.74 2.67 18.02
CA SER A 134 15.99 2.52 18.78
C SER A 134 17.23 2.66 17.89
N ALA A 135 17.20 2.07 16.70
CA ALA A 135 18.30 2.15 15.73
C ALA A 135 18.50 3.58 15.21
N TYR A 136 17.42 4.31 14.88
CA TYR A 136 17.53 5.73 14.48
C TYR A 136 17.98 6.63 15.64
N ASP A 137 17.51 6.38 16.86
CA ASP A 137 17.97 7.12 18.05
C ASP A 137 19.49 6.95 18.24
N GLN A 138 20.01 5.72 18.05
CA GLN A 138 21.46 5.47 18.10
C GLN A 138 22.20 6.13 16.92
N ALA A 139 21.63 6.13 15.72
CA ALA A 139 22.20 6.86 14.59
C ALA A 139 22.30 8.37 14.89
N LEU A 140 21.26 8.96 15.46
CA LEU A 140 21.20 10.38 15.82
C LEU A 140 22.08 10.75 17.01
N GLN A 141 22.39 9.81 17.92
CA GLN A 141 23.40 10.01 18.97
C GLN A 141 24.82 10.14 18.39
N LYS A 142 25.10 9.43 17.29
CA LYS A 142 26.41 9.50 16.61
C LYS A 142 26.50 10.69 15.65
N ASP A 143 25.42 10.99 14.94
CA ASP A 143 25.30 12.13 14.02
C ASP A 143 23.95 12.81 14.19
N PRO A 144 23.84 13.84 15.07
CA PRO A 144 22.59 14.54 15.36
C PRO A 144 22.00 15.29 14.15
N GLN A 145 22.79 15.57 13.11
CA GLN A 145 22.36 16.32 11.93
C GLN A 145 22.09 15.41 10.71
N SER A 146 22.18 14.10 10.86
CA SER A 146 21.91 13.16 9.80
C SER A 146 20.48 13.27 9.28
N LEU A 147 20.29 13.94 8.12
CA LEU A 147 18.96 14.12 7.52
C LEU A 147 18.25 12.78 7.24
N PRO A 148 18.95 11.72 6.74
CA PRO A 148 18.31 10.43 6.56
C PRO A 148 17.83 9.79 7.88
N ALA A 149 18.61 9.91 8.95
CA ALA A 149 18.24 9.35 10.27
C ALA A 149 17.06 10.12 10.89
N LEU A 150 17.07 11.46 10.80
CA LEU A 150 15.94 12.30 11.20
C LEU A 150 14.67 11.96 10.43
N TRP A 151 14.78 11.74 9.12
CA TRP A 151 13.63 11.35 8.31
C TRP A 151 13.11 9.95 8.66
N GLY A 152 14.01 8.99 8.87
CA GLY A 152 13.64 7.64 9.34
C GLY A 152 12.91 7.67 10.69
N ALA A 153 13.44 8.45 11.67
CA ALA A 153 12.80 8.67 12.97
C ALA A 153 11.44 9.36 12.83
N ALA A 154 11.31 10.36 11.95
CA ALA A 154 10.04 11.02 11.67
C ALA A 154 8.99 10.05 11.12
N LEU A 155 9.36 9.16 10.20
CA LEU A 155 8.44 8.15 9.64
C LEU A 155 7.97 7.14 10.71
N VAL A 156 8.85 6.75 11.63
CA VAL A 156 8.48 5.92 12.78
C VAL A 156 7.52 6.68 13.71
N ALA A 157 7.79 7.95 13.97
CA ALA A 157 6.92 8.79 14.80
C ALA A 157 5.53 9.00 14.18
N VAL A 158 5.45 9.13 12.83
CA VAL A 158 4.16 9.15 12.11
C VAL A 158 3.39 7.85 12.34
N TYR A 159 4.04 6.70 12.19
CA TYR A 159 3.40 5.40 12.43
C TYR A 159 2.91 5.24 13.88
N GLN A 160 3.70 5.70 14.84
CA GLN A 160 3.37 5.65 16.26
C GLN A 160 2.41 6.77 16.71
N GLN A 161 1.91 7.59 15.80
CA GLN A 161 0.99 8.71 16.07
C GLN A 161 1.53 9.70 17.10
N ARG A 162 2.82 10.05 16.98
CA ARG A 162 3.50 11.04 17.85
C ARG A 162 3.80 12.33 17.10
N PRO A 163 2.80 13.22 16.91
CA PRO A 163 2.93 14.39 16.05
C PRO A 163 3.95 15.41 16.58
N ALA A 164 4.18 15.46 17.89
CA ALA A 164 5.20 16.34 18.47
C ALA A 164 6.63 15.98 17.99
N ASP A 165 6.94 14.67 17.99
CA ASP A 165 8.22 14.18 17.50
C ASP A 165 8.37 14.37 15.99
N VAL A 166 7.29 14.15 15.22
CA VAL A 166 7.27 14.41 13.77
C VAL A 166 7.58 15.88 13.49
N LYS A 167 6.95 16.81 14.24
CA LYS A 167 7.22 18.25 14.12
C LYS A 167 8.68 18.58 14.42
N ASP A 168 9.26 18.03 15.50
CA ASP A 168 10.66 18.27 15.86
C ASP A 168 11.61 17.76 14.75
N PHE A 169 11.53 16.49 14.41
CA PHE A 169 12.43 15.89 13.41
C PHE A 169 12.30 16.56 12.03
N CYS A 170 11.08 16.78 11.55
CA CYS A 170 10.87 17.46 10.28
C CYS A 170 11.33 18.92 10.33
N GLY A 171 11.11 19.62 11.44
CA GLY A 171 11.58 20.99 11.65
C GLY A 171 13.10 21.10 11.54
N ARG A 172 13.84 20.17 12.18
CA ARG A 172 15.31 20.08 12.10
C ARG A 172 15.79 19.82 10.66
N ILE A 173 15.12 18.93 9.92
CA ILE A 173 15.45 18.67 8.52
C ILE A 173 15.24 19.93 7.67
N LEU A 174 14.08 20.60 7.82
CA LEU A 174 13.72 21.77 7.02
C LEU A 174 14.61 22.99 7.33
N ALA A 175 15.17 23.06 8.52
CA ALA A 175 16.14 24.08 8.88
C ALA A 175 17.47 23.95 8.13
N VAL A 176 17.87 22.70 7.77
CA VAL A 176 19.10 22.41 7.03
C VAL A 176 18.83 22.40 5.51
N ASP A 177 17.82 21.65 5.09
CA ASP A 177 17.43 21.53 3.69
C ASP A 177 15.90 21.64 3.52
N PRO A 178 15.39 22.82 3.17
CA PRO A 178 13.96 23.03 2.94
C PRO A 178 13.38 22.23 1.77
N GLN A 179 14.24 21.65 0.90
CA GLN A 179 13.80 20.90 -0.30
C GLN A 179 13.96 19.39 -0.12
N TYR A 180 14.42 18.94 1.04
CA TYR A 180 14.67 17.53 1.29
C TYR A 180 13.46 16.66 0.92
N LYS A 181 13.72 15.57 0.18
CA LYS A 181 12.70 14.64 -0.32
C LYS A 181 11.57 15.32 -1.11
N PHE A 182 11.90 16.33 -1.90
CA PHE A 182 10.96 17.00 -2.82
C PHE A 182 9.65 17.45 -2.16
N GLY A 183 9.73 17.89 -0.90
CA GLY A 183 8.61 18.41 -0.14
C GLY A 183 7.84 17.37 0.70
N ASP A 184 8.18 16.08 0.67
CA ASP A 184 7.53 15.08 1.53
C ASP A 184 7.73 15.39 3.02
N VAL A 185 8.92 15.87 3.41
CA VAL A 185 9.21 16.30 4.79
C VAL A 185 8.35 17.51 5.18
N SER A 186 8.27 18.50 4.28
CA SER A 186 7.43 19.68 4.48
C SER A 186 5.96 19.32 4.61
N LEU A 187 5.47 18.36 3.80
CA LEU A 187 4.11 17.84 3.91
C LEU A 187 3.87 17.13 5.26
N ALA A 188 4.81 16.31 5.71
CA ALA A 188 4.74 15.62 7.00
C ALA A 188 4.73 16.61 8.18
N TYR A 189 5.55 17.67 8.09
CA TYR A 189 5.56 18.75 9.07
C TYR A 189 4.19 19.45 9.18
N GLY A 190 3.59 19.81 8.03
CA GLY A 190 2.26 20.42 7.99
C GLY A 190 1.17 19.51 8.57
N ARG A 191 1.24 18.20 8.31
CA ARG A 191 0.33 17.22 8.95
C ARG A 191 0.50 17.20 10.47
N ALA A 192 1.73 17.21 10.95
CA ALA A 192 2.01 17.20 12.38
C ALA A 192 1.46 18.45 13.08
N LEU A 193 1.53 19.64 12.44
CA LEU A 193 0.90 20.85 12.94
C LEU A 193 -0.62 20.70 13.06
N GLN A 194 -1.28 20.12 12.07
CA GLN A 194 -2.74 19.83 12.13
C GLN A 194 -3.08 18.87 13.27
N ASP A 195 -2.32 17.79 13.42
CA ASP A 195 -2.54 16.78 14.47
C ASP A 195 -2.34 17.38 15.87
N LEU A 196 -1.44 18.36 16.00
CA LEU A 196 -1.21 19.15 17.22
C LEU A 196 -2.25 20.26 17.41
N LYS A 197 -3.22 20.42 16.50
CA LYS A 197 -4.24 21.46 16.55
C LYS A 197 -3.70 22.89 16.40
N ASP A 198 -2.51 23.05 15.86
CA ASP A 198 -1.93 24.36 15.51
C ASP A 198 -2.43 24.77 14.14
N ALA A 199 -3.70 25.20 14.05
CA ALA A 199 -4.37 25.56 12.80
C ALA A 199 -3.69 26.74 12.11
N ALA A 200 -3.23 27.76 12.87
CA ALA A 200 -2.56 28.93 12.32
C ALA A 200 -1.21 28.56 11.68
N GLY A 201 -0.40 27.80 12.40
CA GLY A 201 0.88 27.30 11.92
C GLY A 201 0.72 26.37 10.72
N ALA A 202 -0.28 25.48 10.75
CA ALA A 202 -0.58 24.57 9.66
C ALA A 202 -0.99 25.32 8.38
N ARG A 203 -1.91 26.31 8.49
CA ARG A 203 -2.32 27.15 7.36
C ARG A 203 -1.13 27.87 6.75
N GLN A 204 -0.37 28.60 7.55
CA GLN A 204 0.81 29.35 7.09
C GLN A 204 1.83 28.44 6.41
N HIS A 205 2.09 27.26 7.00
CA HIS A 205 3.03 26.31 6.44
C HIS A 205 2.54 25.72 5.10
N PHE A 206 1.27 25.32 5.00
CA PHE A 206 0.72 24.81 3.75
C PHE A 206 0.63 25.87 2.65
N GLU A 207 0.39 27.15 2.98
CA GLU A 207 0.46 28.25 2.01
C GLU A 207 1.86 28.37 1.38
N GLN A 208 2.92 28.23 2.19
CA GLN A 208 4.30 28.21 1.69
C GLN A 208 4.61 26.96 0.90
N HIS A 209 4.17 25.80 1.41
CA HIS A 209 4.37 24.51 0.75
C HIS A 209 3.75 24.48 -0.65
N VAL A 210 2.50 24.90 -0.81
CA VAL A 210 1.76 24.86 -2.07
C VAL A 210 2.36 25.81 -3.14
N LYS A 211 3.02 26.90 -2.75
CA LYS A 211 3.75 27.79 -3.67
C LYS A 211 4.93 27.07 -4.33
N ARG A 212 5.55 26.10 -3.65
CA ARG A 212 6.74 25.39 -4.14
C ARG A 212 6.41 24.02 -4.73
N TRP A 213 5.59 23.25 -4.03
CA TRP A 213 5.20 21.89 -4.43
C TRP A 213 3.69 21.76 -4.43
N ARG A 214 3.07 21.75 -5.56
CA ARG A 214 1.61 21.65 -5.68
C ARG A 214 1.09 20.23 -5.41
N HIS A 215 1.50 19.63 -4.28
CA HIS A 215 1.01 18.31 -3.87
C HIS A 215 -0.51 18.36 -3.64
N PRO A 216 -1.31 17.52 -4.31
CA PRO A 216 -2.77 17.57 -4.19
C PRO A 216 -3.26 17.42 -2.74
N GLU A 217 -2.55 16.62 -1.91
CA GLU A 217 -2.85 16.52 -0.51
C GLU A 217 -2.67 17.83 0.25
N ALA A 218 -1.54 18.51 0.03
CA ALA A 218 -1.27 19.79 0.70
C ALA A 218 -2.29 20.86 0.32
N VAL A 219 -2.66 20.93 -0.96
CA VAL A 219 -3.69 21.85 -1.43
C VAL A 219 -5.06 21.54 -0.81
N TYR A 220 -5.43 20.26 -0.72
CA TYR A 220 -6.67 19.85 -0.05
C TYR A 220 -6.66 20.22 1.44
N ARG A 221 -5.55 19.97 2.16
CA ARG A 221 -5.41 20.30 3.57
C ARG A 221 -5.46 21.82 3.79
N LEU A 222 -4.79 22.60 2.95
CA LEU A 222 -4.88 24.06 2.99
C LEU A 222 -6.32 24.54 2.82
N ALA A 223 -7.06 24.00 1.86
CA ALA A 223 -8.47 24.32 1.66
C ALA A 223 -9.34 23.98 2.90
N CYS A 224 -9.01 22.91 3.61
CA CYS A 224 -9.68 22.56 4.88
C CYS A 224 -9.40 23.63 5.96
N GLU A 225 -8.14 24.08 6.10
CA GLU A 225 -7.78 25.15 7.05
C GLU A 225 -8.44 26.49 6.68
N CYS A 226 -8.46 26.87 5.40
CA CYS A 226 -9.16 28.07 4.94
C CYS A 226 -10.66 28.00 5.29
N ARG A 227 -11.31 26.86 5.05
CA ARG A 227 -12.72 26.65 5.43
C ARG A 227 -12.94 26.79 6.93
N ALA A 228 -12.07 26.16 7.74
CA ALA A 228 -12.17 26.22 9.20
C ALA A 228 -12.02 27.65 9.73
N ALA A 229 -11.22 28.48 9.06
CA ALA A 229 -11.06 29.91 9.33
C ALA A 229 -12.19 30.80 8.77
N GLY A 230 -13.22 30.21 8.10
CA GLY A 230 -14.33 30.96 7.49
C GLY A 230 -14.03 31.50 6.10
N ASP A 231 -12.82 31.32 5.58
CA ASP A 231 -12.40 31.77 4.24
C ASP A 231 -12.84 30.76 3.17
N THR A 232 -14.13 30.75 2.89
CA THR A 232 -14.73 29.82 1.91
C THR A 232 -14.35 30.12 0.48
N VAL A 233 -13.99 31.38 0.16
CA VAL A 233 -13.56 31.80 -1.16
C VAL A 233 -12.20 31.22 -1.49
N ALA A 234 -11.20 31.44 -0.64
CA ALA A 234 -9.87 30.85 -0.82
C ALA A 234 -9.91 29.31 -0.82
N ALA A 235 -10.71 28.70 0.05
CA ALA A 235 -10.89 27.25 0.06
C ALA A 235 -11.40 26.73 -1.30
N ARG A 236 -12.37 27.39 -1.90
CA ARG A 236 -12.92 27.04 -3.22
C ARG A 236 -11.88 27.20 -4.33
N GLU A 237 -11.14 28.28 -4.33
CA GLU A 237 -10.09 28.55 -5.33
C GLU A 237 -9.00 27.48 -5.30
N HIS A 238 -8.50 27.13 -4.11
CA HIS A 238 -7.51 26.07 -3.94
C HIS A 238 -8.01 24.72 -4.44
N LEU A 239 -9.25 24.35 -4.11
CA LEU A 239 -9.85 23.07 -4.57
C LEU A 239 -10.03 23.03 -6.08
N GLN A 240 -10.49 24.13 -6.69
CA GLN A 240 -10.64 24.21 -8.15
C GLN A 240 -9.28 24.12 -8.85
N ALA A 241 -8.25 24.78 -8.33
CA ALA A 241 -6.89 24.71 -8.86
C ALA A 241 -6.36 23.26 -8.78
N MET A 242 -6.49 22.59 -7.63
CA MET A 242 -6.10 21.20 -7.45
C MET A 242 -6.81 20.27 -8.44
N LEU A 243 -8.11 20.43 -8.62
CA LEU A 243 -8.88 19.58 -9.54
C LEU A 243 -8.49 19.79 -11.00
N ARG A 244 -8.17 21.04 -11.40
CA ARG A 244 -7.63 21.33 -12.74
C ARG A 244 -6.26 20.66 -12.95
N ASP A 245 -5.36 20.77 -11.97
CA ASP A 245 -4.02 20.17 -12.04
C ASP A 245 -4.09 18.63 -12.18
N ILE A 246 -4.96 17.98 -11.38
CA ILE A 246 -5.17 16.54 -11.47
C ILE A 246 -5.80 16.13 -12.82
N HIS A 247 -6.71 16.95 -13.35
CA HIS A 247 -7.35 16.66 -14.64
C HIS A 247 -6.37 16.81 -15.81
N GLY A 248 -5.48 17.80 -15.77
CA GLY A 248 -4.43 18.01 -16.76
C GLY A 248 -3.25 17.05 -16.66
N SER A 249 -3.17 16.24 -15.60
CA SER A 249 -2.07 15.29 -15.40
C SER A 249 -2.26 14.02 -16.25
N PRO A 250 -1.16 13.36 -16.69
CA PRO A 250 -1.24 12.03 -17.33
C PRO A 250 -2.07 11.04 -16.52
N ALA A 251 -2.79 10.14 -17.20
CA ALA A 251 -3.76 9.23 -16.58
C ALA A 251 -3.18 8.37 -15.43
N ALA A 252 -1.89 8.00 -15.51
CA ALA A 252 -1.21 7.25 -14.46
C ALA A 252 -1.06 8.07 -13.17
N ILE A 253 -0.67 9.35 -13.30
CA ILE A 253 -0.53 10.29 -12.19
C ILE A 253 -1.90 10.66 -11.63
N GLY A 254 -2.88 10.94 -12.49
CA GLY A 254 -4.26 11.25 -12.08
C GLY A 254 -4.91 10.12 -11.26
N ARG A 255 -4.62 8.85 -11.58
CA ARG A 255 -5.09 7.69 -10.79
C ARG A 255 -4.47 7.65 -9.39
N LYS A 256 -3.18 7.97 -9.25
CA LYS A 256 -2.49 8.05 -7.95
C LYS A 256 -3.16 9.05 -7.00
N PHE A 257 -3.69 10.14 -7.55
CA PHE A 257 -4.36 11.20 -6.78
C PHE A 257 -5.89 11.09 -6.73
N GLY A 258 -6.46 9.96 -7.17
CA GLY A 258 -7.91 9.73 -7.21
C GLY A 258 -8.63 9.97 -5.87
N ARG A 259 -7.98 9.61 -4.74
CA ARG A 259 -8.48 9.88 -3.39
C ARG A 259 -8.67 11.39 -3.16
N TRP A 260 -7.65 12.20 -3.45
CA TRP A 260 -7.69 13.65 -3.25
C TRP A 260 -8.66 14.35 -4.20
N LYS A 261 -8.77 13.85 -5.44
CA LYS A 261 -9.79 14.30 -6.39
C LYS A 261 -11.21 14.11 -5.82
N SER A 262 -11.52 12.91 -5.34
CA SER A 262 -12.84 12.60 -4.76
C SER A 262 -13.15 13.46 -3.53
N GLN A 263 -12.18 13.55 -2.60
CA GLN A 263 -12.35 14.37 -1.40
C GLN A 263 -12.50 15.87 -1.74
N GLY A 264 -11.71 16.39 -2.67
CA GLY A 264 -11.81 17.77 -3.13
C GLY A 264 -13.14 18.09 -3.78
N GLN A 265 -13.67 17.20 -4.61
CA GLN A 265 -15.01 17.37 -5.22
C GLN A 265 -16.11 17.36 -4.15
N LYS A 266 -16.03 16.47 -3.15
CA LYS A 266 -17.00 16.43 -2.04
C LYS A 266 -16.97 17.73 -1.25
N LEU A 267 -15.78 18.21 -0.87
CA LEU A 267 -15.62 19.45 -0.13
C LEU A 267 -16.11 20.66 -0.94
N LEU A 268 -15.82 20.72 -2.23
CA LEU A 268 -16.27 21.81 -3.11
C LEU A 268 -17.80 21.89 -3.22
N ARG A 269 -18.50 20.74 -3.18
CA ARG A 269 -19.98 20.70 -3.14
C ARG A 269 -20.55 21.26 -1.83
N GLN A 270 -19.84 21.06 -0.71
CA GLN A 270 -20.23 21.57 0.62
C GLN A 270 -20.03 23.09 0.76
N LEU A 271 -19.19 23.69 -0.10
CA LEU A 271 -18.91 25.13 -0.12
C LEU A 271 -19.81 25.91 -1.09
N ARG A 272 -20.71 25.22 -1.77
CA ARG A 272 -21.74 25.84 -2.60
C ARG A 272 -22.88 26.38 -1.75
#